data_573f7440479d0bfc374ca997a8e04990
#
_entry.id   573f7440479d0bfc374ca997a8e04990
#
_cell.length_a   1.000
_cell.length_b   1.000
_cell.length_c   1.000
_cell.angle_alpha   90.00
_cell.angle_beta   90.00
_cell.angle_gamma   90.00
#
_symmetry.space_group_name_H-M   'P 1'
#
loop_
_entity.id
_entity.type
_entity.pdbx_description
1 polymer ?
#
loop_
_entity_poly.entity_id
_entity_poly.type
_entity_poly.pdbx_seq_one_letter_code
_entity_poly.pdbx_strand_id
1 'polypeptide(L)'
;MPCSFILRTFCFFFLGLLLLPSCPAQTPPESDFFSTIAEERFSTYQMTGNGDLWPSCWAEDDNLYAANGDGKGFGKVYTDMAVSRISGAPRKLTGTTIATNVGTNWSGSIYTRKPTGMLCRGGAIYLAFQNLNESTFDDAPAASIAKSVDNGATWTWDASAPMFGTPSNAASPKAYKFTTIFFLDYGQDSANAIDGYVYAYGLDNNWRSQEAMFLGRVPAEKVQTRASWEFYAGTSSDGAPVWTADITQKIPVLTDTRLLYPVMFGPDCPPYQQVIAQGGVTYDAPLQKYIFASWSCSTHELYEASQPWGPWNHFQSTDFGPLRLTHNRGQYGTSLPSKFISTDGQTLWLQSNVCCGGDSYRFSLRRLYLQPARPSSPSNGPSSDNLALFPGTRAISKSTHFGTLCGRLCSDQLDSGNATVSEDDYDEQVKTSDWWGYIWPQVYNINQVVYTTGTMFPNGGWYQAELAVQVRQNFGWVDVPGVTVTPSYPLSGNAGSFTTYTFNLPNTWGDGVRIIGQPGGTGYFTSINQLAVYFHAEDSPRGLRQQGRSGR
;
A
#
# COMPACT_ATOMS: atom_id res chain seq x y z
N MET A 1 28.04 81.41 -21.88
CA MET A 1 28.20 80.71 -20.62
C MET A 1 26.83 80.32 -20.14
N PRO A 2 26.43 79.08 -20.21
CA PRO A 2 25.42 78.59 -19.31
C PRO A 2 25.87 77.30 -18.59
N CYS A 3 25.53 77.23 -17.30
CA CYS A 3 25.69 76.08 -16.44
C CYS A 3 24.70 74.95 -16.82
N SER A 4 25.24 73.77 -17.00
CA SER A 4 24.43 72.53 -17.12
C SER A 4 24.29 71.88 -15.75
N PHE A 5 23.04 71.71 -15.29
CA PHE A 5 22.67 70.89 -14.16
C PHE A 5 22.50 69.42 -14.60
N ILE A 6 23.27 68.53 -14.02
CA ILE A 6 23.09 67.07 -14.17
C ILE A 6 22.18 66.56 -13.05
N LEU A 7 20.98 66.16 -13.45
CA LEU A 7 20.02 65.48 -12.56
C LEU A 7 20.36 64.00 -12.56
N ARG A 8 20.85 63.46 -11.43
CA ARG A 8 21.03 62.02 -11.24
C ARG A 8 19.71 61.44 -10.74
N THR A 9 19.06 60.70 -11.61
CA THR A 9 17.88 59.87 -11.27
C THR A 9 18.34 58.59 -10.59
N PHE A 10 18.03 58.43 -9.31
CA PHE A 10 18.19 57.17 -8.59
C PHE A 10 17.01 56.27 -8.94
N CYS A 11 17.23 55.17 -9.71
CA CYS A 11 16.29 54.07 -9.86
C CYS A 11 16.35 53.17 -8.62
N PHE A 12 15.34 53.22 -7.78
CA PHE A 12 15.09 52.20 -6.76
C PHE A 12 14.53 50.97 -7.46
N PHE A 13 15.32 49.89 -7.56
CA PHE A 13 14.82 48.58 -7.88
C PHE A 13 14.09 48.01 -6.63
N PHE A 14 12.77 48.07 -6.63
CA PHE A 14 11.94 47.24 -5.74
C PHE A 14 12.04 45.82 -6.25
N LEU A 15 12.83 44.98 -5.54
CA LEU A 15 12.82 43.53 -5.71
C LEU A 15 11.53 43.03 -5.08
N GLY A 16 10.44 42.98 -5.84
CA GLY A 16 9.19 42.32 -5.44
C GLY A 16 9.46 40.84 -5.33
N LEU A 17 9.53 40.35 -4.09
CA LEU A 17 9.50 38.93 -3.76
C LEU A 17 8.11 38.44 -4.19
N LEU A 18 8.01 37.88 -5.39
CA LEU A 18 6.84 37.12 -5.81
C LEU A 18 6.75 35.89 -4.91
N LEU A 19 5.97 35.99 -3.83
CA LEU A 19 5.46 34.85 -3.10
C LEU A 19 4.58 34.08 -4.09
N LEU A 20 5.13 33.05 -4.71
CA LEU A 20 4.33 32.06 -5.41
C LEU A 20 3.37 31.46 -4.37
N PRO A 21 2.06 31.43 -4.60
CA PRO A 21 1.17 30.75 -3.70
C PRO A 21 1.61 29.28 -3.65
N SER A 22 2.06 28.82 -2.49
CA SER A 22 2.23 27.40 -2.26
C SER A 22 0.84 26.78 -2.42
N CYS A 23 0.64 25.96 -3.44
CA CYS A 23 -0.54 25.09 -3.49
C CYS A 23 -0.59 24.32 -2.16
N PRO A 24 -1.70 24.35 -1.43
CA PRO A 24 -1.83 23.54 -0.23
C PRO A 24 -1.61 22.08 -0.60
N ALA A 25 -0.88 21.35 0.23
CA ALA A 25 -0.69 19.91 0.06
C ALA A 25 -2.07 19.25 -0.06
N GLN A 26 -2.29 18.53 -1.15
CA GLN A 26 -3.54 17.82 -1.39
C GLN A 26 -3.36 16.37 -1.00
N THR A 27 -4.01 15.95 0.07
CA THR A 27 -4.10 14.54 0.48
C THR A 27 -5.53 14.07 0.28
N PRO A 28 -5.75 12.82 -0.19
CA PRO A 28 -7.09 12.26 -0.24
C PRO A 28 -7.70 12.21 1.16
N PRO A 29 -9.02 12.34 1.29
CA PRO A 29 -9.70 12.09 2.56
C PRO A 29 -9.44 10.67 3.06
N GLU A 30 -9.49 10.48 4.38
CA GLU A 30 -9.52 9.15 4.95
C GLU A 30 -10.86 8.48 4.65
N SER A 31 -10.82 7.17 4.36
CA SER A 31 -12.02 6.37 4.15
C SER A 31 -12.81 6.20 5.44
N ASP A 32 -14.11 6.36 5.36
CA ASP A 32 -15.07 6.02 6.41
C ASP A 32 -15.77 4.66 6.16
N PHE A 33 -15.48 4.04 5.02
CA PHE A 33 -16.09 2.77 4.63
C PHE A 33 -15.52 1.56 5.38
N PHE A 34 -14.19 1.49 5.59
CA PHE A 34 -13.56 0.38 6.28
C PHE A 34 -13.42 0.64 7.78
N SER A 35 -13.87 -0.31 8.61
CA SER A 35 -13.74 -0.21 10.07
C SER A 35 -12.43 -0.81 10.58
N THR A 36 -11.98 -1.88 9.98
CA THR A 36 -10.76 -2.60 10.37
C THR A 36 -10.05 -3.09 9.12
N ILE A 37 -8.76 -2.82 9.06
CA ILE A 37 -7.90 -3.24 7.96
C ILE A 37 -6.63 -3.80 8.56
N ALA A 38 -6.20 -4.97 8.10
CA ALA A 38 -4.94 -5.56 8.48
C ALA A 38 -4.23 -6.14 7.27
N GLU A 39 -2.99 -5.75 7.07
CA GLU A 39 -2.10 -6.32 6.08
C GLU A 39 -1.04 -7.18 6.78
N GLU A 40 -0.85 -8.41 6.33
CA GLU A 40 0.26 -9.23 6.80
C GLU A 40 1.59 -8.59 6.40
N ARG A 41 2.52 -8.47 7.34
CA ARG A 41 3.79 -7.73 7.12
C ARG A 41 4.71 -8.38 6.13
N PHE A 42 4.67 -9.71 6.04
CA PHE A 42 5.53 -10.49 5.15
C PHE A 42 4.71 -11.20 4.10
N SER A 43 5.36 -11.50 2.99
CA SER A 43 4.74 -12.36 1.99
C SER A 43 4.39 -13.69 2.62
N THR A 44 3.09 -13.99 2.68
CA THR A 44 2.58 -15.25 3.25
C THR A 44 2.74 -16.42 2.30
N TYR A 45 2.98 -16.11 1.03
CA TYR A 45 3.19 -17.09 -0.01
C TYR A 45 4.11 -16.55 -1.10
N GLN A 46 5.11 -17.33 -1.49
CA GLN A 46 6.01 -17.04 -2.60
C GLN A 46 6.07 -18.24 -3.54
N MET A 47 5.95 -17.96 -4.83
CA MET A 47 6.16 -18.97 -5.86
C MET A 47 7.65 -19.09 -6.22
N THR A 48 8.04 -20.19 -6.84
CA THR A 48 9.42 -20.44 -7.29
C THR A 48 9.82 -19.70 -8.56
N GLY A 49 8.93 -18.86 -9.11
CA GLY A 49 9.19 -18.04 -10.29
C GLY A 49 10.29 -17.01 -10.07
N ASN A 50 10.77 -16.42 -11.18
CA ASN A 50 11.77 -15.37 -11.16
C ASN A 50 11.37 -14.24 -12.12
N GLY A 51 11.32 -13.02 -11.63
CA GLY A 51 10.94 -11.80 -12.34
C GLY A 51 10.22 -10.81 -11.44
N ASP A 52 10.02 -9.60 -11.93
CA ASP A 52 9.41 -8.50 -11.19
C ASP A 52 8.09 -8.00 -11.79
N LEU A 53 7.41 -7.10 -11.08
CA LEU A 53 6.16 -6.40 -11.40
C LEU A 53 4.91 -7.27 -11.35
N TRP A 54 4.81 -8.33 -12.07
CA TRP A 54 3.72 -9.30 -12.09
C TRP A 54 2.29 -8.74 -12.20
N PRO A 55 1.99 -7.72 -13.06
CA PRO A 55 0.60 -7.40 -13.35
C PRO A 55 -0.11 -8.65 -13.88
N SER A 56 -1.38 -8.81 -13.53
CA SER A 56 -2.13 -10.03 -13.84
C SER A 56 -3.59 -9.76 -14.16
N CYS A 57 -4.25 -10.72 -14.81
CA CYS A 57 -5.69 -10.76 -15.00
C CYS A 57 -6.25 -12.18 -14.90
N TRP A 58 -7.50 -12.30 -14.49
CA TRP A 58 -8.22 -13.57 -14.33
C TRP A 58 -9.02 -13.88 -15.60
N ALA A 59 -8.62 -14.93 -16.33
CA ALA A 59 -9.20 -15.30 -17.61
C ALA A 59 -10.41 -16.25 -17.47
N GLU A 60 -11.14 -16.44 -18.56
CA GLU A 60 -12.32 -17.31 -18.60
C GLU A 60 -12.01 -18.78 -18.29
N ASP A 61 -10.78 -19.24 -18.56
CA ASP A 61 -10.30 -20.60 -18.28
C ASP A 61 -9.93 -20.83 -16.80
N ASP A 62 -10.33 -19.91 -15.92
CA ASP A 62 -10.03 -19.90 -14.49
C ASP A 62 -8.54 -19.82 -14.14
N ASN A 63 -7.66 -19.47 -15.07
CA ASN A 63 -6.26 -19.20 -14.77
C ASN A 63 -6.01 -17.69 -14.58
N LEU A 64 -5.00 -17.39 -13.78
CA LEU A 64 -4.41 -16.06 -13.73
C LEU A 64 -3.30 -15.99 -14.78
N TYR A 65 -3.36 -15.01 -15.67
CA TYR A 65 -2.26 -14.69 -16.57
C TYR A 65 -1.50 -13.51 -15.99
N ALA A 66 -0.18 -13.65 -15.88
CA ALA A 66 0.68 -12.63 -15.28
C ALA A 66 1.91 -12.41 -16.15
N ALA A 67 2.33 -11.15 -16.29
CA ALA A 67 3.56 -10.80 -16.98
C ALA A 67 4.62 -10.35 -15.96
N ASN A 68 5.88 -10.73 -16.17
CA ASN A 68 6.98 -10.27 -15.36
C ASN A 68 8.06 -9.57 -16.19
N GLY A 69 8.74 -8.62 -15.57
CA GLY A 69 9.99 -8.05 -16.04
C GLY A 69 11.20 -8.82 -15.51
N ASP A 70 12.37 -8.59 -16.09
CA ASP A 70 13.71 -9.01 -15.64
C ASP A 70 13.79 -10.41 -15.05
N GLY A 71 13.34 -11.42 -15.78
CA GLY A 71 13.35 -12.75 -15.22
C GLY A 71 13.01 -13.87 -16.19
N LYS A 72 12.89 -15.06 -15.62
CA LYS A 72 12.58 -16.30 -16.35
C LYS A 72 11.08 -16.65 -16.30
N GLY A 73 10.28 -15.87 -15.57
CA GLY A 73 8.96 -16.32 -15.17
C GLY A 73 9.07 -17.63 -14.38
N PHE A 74 8.37 -18.65 -14.82
CA PHE A 74 8.50 -20.04 -14.32
C PHE A 74 9.31 -20.93 -15.29
N GLY A 75 9.95 -20.33 -16.28
CA GLY A 75 10.75 -21.02 -17.30
C GLY A 75 12.23 -21.10 -16.93
N LYS A 76 13.05 -21.30 -17.98
CA LYS A 76 14.50 -21.44 -17.84
C LYS A 76 15.30 -20.29 -18.45
N VAL A 77 14.70 -19.55 -19.38
CA VAL A 77 15.38 -18.51 -20.17
C VAL A 77 15.07 -17.15 -19.56
N TYR A 78 16.11 -16.40 -19.25
CA TYR A 78 16.00 -15.02 -18.79
C TYR A 78 15.59 -14.10 -19.95
N THR A 79 14.68 -13.19 -19.68
CA THR A 79 14.17 -12.20 -20.63
C THR A 79 13.78 -10.92 -19.89
N ASP A 80 13.74 -9.82 -20.61
CA ASP A 80 13.25 -8.55 -20.08
C ASP A 80 11.74 -8.55 -19.85
N MET A 81 10.99 -9.43 -20.55
CA MET A 81 9.56 -9.61 -20.31
C MET A 81 9.10 -11.03 -20.67
N ALA A 82 8.41 -11.66 -19.73
CA ALA A 82 7.77 -12.96 -19.93
C ALA A 82 6.30 -12.91 -19.53
N VAL A 83 5.48 -13.76 -20.13
CA VAL A 83 4.09 -14.00 -19.75
C VAL A 83 3.94 -15.44 -19.26
N SER A 84 3.25 -15.59 -18.17
CA SER A 84 3.04 -16.86 -17.48
C SER A 84 1.57 -17.10 -17.18
N ARG A 85 1.16 -18.37 -17.19
CA ARG A 85 -0.12 -18.84 -16.69
C ARG A 85 0.08 -19.37 -15.28
N ILE A 86 -0.76 -18.93 -14.33
CA ILE A 86 -0.75 -19.32 -12.93
C ILE A 86 -2.09 -19.97 -12.60
N SER A 87 -2.06 -21.22 -12.17
CA SER A 87 -3.24 -22.04 -11.85
C SER A 87 -3.30 -22.33 -10.36
N GLY A 88 -4.51 -22.52 -9.81
CA GLY A 88 -4.73 -22.90 -8.43
C GLY A 88 -5.20 -21.75 -7.53
N ALA A 89 -5.12 -21.98 -6.24
CA ALA A 89 -5.48 -21.03 -5.18
C ALA A 89 -4.24 -20.61 -4.38
N PRO A 90 -4.28 -19.50 -3.63
CA PRO A 90 -3.19 -19.10 -2.76
C PRO A 90 -2.68 -20.27 -1.88
N ARG A 91 -1.35 -20.36 -1.75
CA ARG A 91 -0.60 -21.47 -1.11
C ARG A 91 -0.50 -22.77 -1.91
N LYS A 92 -1.21 -22.91 -3.04
CA LYS A 92 -1.17 -24.10 -3.92
C LYS A 92 -1.16 -23.67 -5.40
N LEU A 93 -0.40 -22.62 -5.72
CA LEU A 93 -0.29 -22.11 -7.07
C LEU A 93 0.80 -22.87 -7.83
N THR A 94 0.55 -23.08 -9.13
CA THR A 94 1.53 -23.57 -10.10
C THR A 94 1.63 -22.59 -11.25
N GLY A 95 2.85 -22.30 -11.71
CA GLY A 95 3.11 -21.36 -12.79
C GLY A 95 3.82 -22.01 -13.97
N THR A 96 3.50 -21.56 -15.18
CA THR A 96 4.14 -21.97 -16.43
C THR A 96 4.35 -20.76 -17.30
N THR A 97 5.59 -20.49 -17.73
CA THR A 97 5.88 -19.46 -18.73
C THR A 97 5.40 -19.91 -20.09
N ILE A 98 4.61 -19.08 -20.77
CA ILE A 98 3.96 -19.38 -22.05
C ILE A 98 4.47 -18.51 -23.19
N ALA A 99 4.93 -17.30 -22.93
CA ALA A 99 5.52 -16.42 -23.93
C ALA A 99 6.66 -15.60 -23.36
N THR A 100 7.58 -15.17 -24.22
CA THR A 100 8.69 -14.28 -23.89
C THR A 100 8.85 -13.22 -24.98
N ASN A 101 9.56 -12.13 -24.68
CA ASN A 101 9.90 -11.09 -25.64
C ASN A 101 8.68 -10.42 -26.31
N VAL A 102 7.56 -10.28 -25.60
CA VAL A 102 6.39 -9.54 -26.07
C VAL A 102 6.70 -8.05 -26.08
N GLY A 103 6.24 -7.33 -27.12
CA GLY A 103 6.43 -5.87 -27.24
C GLY A 103 7.73 -5.46 -27.93
N THR A 104 7.85 -4.15 -28.16
CA THR A 104 8.99 -3.52 -28.83
C THR A 104 9.68 -2.54 -27.90
N ASN A 105 11.00 -2.47 -27.98
CA ASN A 105 11.78 -1.38 -27.41
C ASN A 105 12.03 -0.32 -28.49
N TRP A 106 11.33 0.81 -28.43
CA TRP A 106 11.47 1.94 -29.34
C TRP A 106 12.49 2.98 -28.86
N SER A 107 12.87 2.94 -27.58
CA SER A 107 13.58 4.02 -26.91
C SER A 107 15.11 3.87 -26.91
N GLY A 108 15.63 2.76 -27.43
CA GLY A 108 17.08 2.54 -27.54
C GLY A 108 17.65 1.54 -26.54
N SER A 109 18.96 1.30 -26.63
CA SER A 109 19.62 0.18 -25.93
C SER A 109 19.73 0.32 -24.40
N ILE A 110 19.52 1.53 -23.87
CA ILE A 110 19.51 1.78 -22.41
C ILE A 110 18.11 1.61 -21.79
N TYR A 111 17.14 1.20 -22.61
CA TYR A 111 15.77 0.94 -22.17
C TYR A 111 15.44 -0.54 -22.30
N THR A 112 14.62 -1.01 -21.40
CA THR A 112 14.08 -2.37 -21.38
C THR A 112 12.55 -2.34 -21.45
N ARG A 113 11.96 -3.46 -21.86
CA ARG A 113 10.49 -3.60 -21.83
C ARG A 113 10.05 -4.03 -20.44
N LYS A 114 9.06 -3.33 -19.88
CA LYS A 114 8.49 -3.65 -18.57
C LYS A 114 6.97 -3.78 -18.67
N PRO A 115 6.38 -4.84 -18.12
CA PRO A 115 4.93 -4.98 -18.07
C PRO A 115 4.36 -4.00 -17.07
N THR A 116 3.23 -3.37 -17.41
CA THR A 116 2.60 -2.38 -16.53
C THR A 116 1.17 -2.74 -16.15
N GLY A 117 0.46 -3.52 -16.96
CA GLY A 117 -0.91 -3.94 -16.69
C GLY A 117 -1.33 -5.13 -17.53
N MET A 118 -2.25 -5.94 -17.03
CA MET A 118 -2.91 -6.99 -17.81
C MET A 118 -4.43 -6.89 -17.68
N LEU A 119 -5.13 -7.29 -18.74
CA LEU A 119 -6.58 -7.33 -18.80
C LEU A 119 -7.01 -8.61 -19.52
N CYS A 120 -7.95 -9.33 -18.93
CA CYS A 120 -8.67 -10.44 -19.57
C CYS A 120 -10.10 -9.99 -19.85
N ARG A 121 -10.53 -10.05 -21.14
CA ARG A 121 -11.89 -9.66 -21.51
C ARG A 121 -12.32 -10.28 -22.84
N GLY A 122 -13.46 -10.97 -22.81
CA GLY A 122 -14.07 -11.58 -24.00
C GLY A 122 -13.16 -12.64 -24.62
N GLY A 123 -12.49 -13.45 -23.82
CA GLY A 123 -11.53 -14.48 -24.26
C GLY A 123 -10.22 -13.91 -24.80
N ALA A 124 -10.02 -12.59 -24.81
CA ALA A 124 -8.76 -11.96 -25.17
C ALA A 124 -7.96 -11.54 -23.93
N ILE A 125 -6.64 -11.60 -24.04
CA ILE A 125 -5.70 -11.10 -23.04
C ILE A 125 -4.96 -9.91 -23.63
N TYR A 126 -4.93 -8.79 -22.87
CA TYR A 126 -4.18 -7.59 -23.21
C TYR A 126 -3.05 -7.39 -22.21
N LEU A 127 -1.88 -6.99 -22.71
CA LEU A 127 -0.70 -6.67 -21.91
C LEU A 127 -0.25 -5.26 -22.25
N ALA A 128 -0.36 -4.36 -21.28
CA ALA A 128 0.27 -3.05 -21.36
C ALA A 128 1.74 -3.15 -20.93
N PHE A 129 2.60 -2.48 -21.68
CA PHE A 129 4.04 -2.44 -21.42
C PHE A 129 4.62 -1.09 -21.75
N GLN A 130 5.72 -0.77 -21.10
CA GLN A 130 6.49 0.46 -21.28
C GLN A 130 7.94 0.17 -21.62
N ASN A 131 8.63 1.16 -22.18
CA ASN A 131 10.09 1.16 -22.23
C ASN A 131 10.62 1.96 -21.04
N LEU A 132 11.35 1.29 -20.15
CA LEU A 132 11.90 1.87 -18.93
C LEU A 132 13.41 2.01 -19.03
N ASN A 133 13.96 3.16 -18.65
CA ASN A 133 15.39 3.42 -18.58
C ASN A 133 16.04 2.55 -17.49
N GLU A 134 17.00 1.71 -17.87
CA GLU A 134 17.69 0.79 -16.93
C GLU A 134 18.73 1.48 -16.03
N SER A 135 19.12 2.71 -16.37
CA SER A 135 20.11 3.44 -15.56
C SER A 135 19.48 4.27 -14.44
N THR A 136 18.31 4.84 -14.70
CA THR A 136 17.65 5.77 -13.77
C THR A 136 16.41 5.17 -13.12
N PHE A 137 15.79 4.18 -13.76
CA PHE A 137 14.53 3.53 -13.37
C PHE A 137 13.37 4.51 -13.14
N ASP A 138 13.43 5.69 -13.77
CA ASP A 138 12.46 6.78 -13.58
C ASP A 138 11.99 7.42 -14.88
N ASP A 139 12.42 6.93 -16.03
CA ASP A 139 12.11 7.50 -17.34
C ASP A 139 11.45 6.43 -18.23
N ALA A 140 10.17 6.64 -18.54
CA ALA A 140 9.34 5.73 -19.34
C ALA A 140 8.71 6.47 -20.54
N PRO A 141 9.49 6.68 -21.64
CA PRO A 141 9.08 7.54 -22.75
C PRO A 141 8.06 6.93 -23.70
N ALA A 142 7.86 5.62 -23.69
CA ALA A 142 7.01 4.92 -24.63
C ALA A 142 6.24 3.78 -23.98
N ALA A 143 4.97 3.62 -24.36
CA ALA A 143 4.12 2.51 -23.94
C ALA A 143 3.20 2.04 -25.08
N SER A 144 2.81 0.77 -25.02
CA SER A 144 1.85 0.19 -25.94
C SER A 144 1.09 -0.97 -25.29
N ILE A 145 0.15 -1.54 -26.04
CA ILE A 145 -0.69 -2.65 -25.58
C ILE A 145 -0.62 -3.78 -26.61
N ALA A 146 -0.14 -4.94 -26.18
CA ALA A 146 -0.20 -6.18 -26.95
C ALA A 146 -1.48 -6.95 -26.65
N LYS A 147 -1.97 -7.75 -27.62
CA LYS A 147 -3.17 -8.58 -27.52
C LYS A 147 -2.85 -10.02 -27.90
N SER A 148 -3.41 -10.95 -27.15
CA SER A 148 -3.47 -12.37 -27.43
C SER A 148 -4.94 -12.83 -27.50
N VAL A 149 -5.23 -13.80 -28.38
CA VAL A 149 -6.54 -14.46 -28.51
C VAL A 149 -6.42 -16.00 -28.40
N ASP A 150 -5.28 -16.49 -27.94
CA ASP A 150 -4.93 -17.90 -27.81
C ASP A 150 -4.30 -18.20 -26.44
N ASN A 151 -4.90 -17.63 -25.39
CA ASN A 151 -4.46 -17.83 -24.01
C ASN A 151 -2.98 -17.46 -23.78
N GLY A 152 -2.53 -16.37 -24.42
CA GLY A 152 -1.20 -15.81 -24.22
C GLY A 152 -0.08 -16.50 -25.00
N ALA A 153 -0.39 -17.45 -25.89
CA ALA A 153 0.63 -18.17 -26.66
C ALA A 153 1.25 -17.27 -27.75
N THR A 154 0.42 -16.50 -28.46
CA THR A 154 0.90 -15.52 -29.45
C THR A 154 0.34 -14.12 -29.17
N TRP A 155 1.08 -13.11 -29.61
CA TRP A 155 0.80 -11.71 -29.30
C TRP A 155 0.91 -10.82 -30.52
N THR A 156 0.02 -9.85 -30.63
CA THR A 156 0.00 -8.83 -31.70
C THR A 156 0.03 -7.43 -31.12
N TRP A 157 0.83 -6.55 -31.70
CA TRP A 157 0.92 -5.13 -31.39
C TRP A 157 1.48 -4.37 -32.58
N ASP A 158 1.36 -3.05 -32.58
CA ASP A 158 2.06 -2.20 -33.56
C ASP A 158 3.54 -2.08 -33.16
N ALA A 159 4.42 -2.74 -33.92
CA ALA A 159 5.86 -2.68 -33.68
C ALA A 159 6.52 -1.43 -34.30
N SER A 160 5.80 -0.70 -35.16
CA SER A 160 6.35 0.49 -35.85
C SER A 160 6.38 1.74 -34.97
N ALA A 161 5.42 1.87 -34.04
CA ALA A 161 5.31 3.02 -33.13
C ALA A 161 4.63 2.66 -31.81
N PRO A 162 5.00 3.32 -30.70
CA PRO A 162 4.27 3.19 -29.45
C PRO A 162 2.89 3.84 -29.53
N MET A 163 1.90 3.30 -28.80
CA MET A 163 0.58 3.91 -28.68
C MET A 163 0.60 5.21 -27.89
N PHE A 164 1.44 5.26 -26.86
CA PHE A 164 1.62 6.41 -25.96
C PHE A 164 3.11 6.76 -25.88
N GLY A 165 3.41 8.04 -25.87
CA GLY A 165 4.80 8.48 -25.85
C GLY A 165 4.93 9.99 -25.97
N THR A 166 6.14 10.46 -26.22
CA THR A 166 6.42 11.88 -26.44
C THR A 166 5.95 12.29 -27.84
N PRO A 167 5.12 13.34 -27.95
CA PRO A 167 4.88 13.96 -29.24
C PRO A 167 6.21 14.45 -29.86
N SER A 168 6.36 14.31 -31.16
CA SER A 168 7.56 14.73 -31.89
C SER A 168 7.88 16.24 -31.78
N ASN A 169 6.91 17.04 -31.32
CA ASN A 169 7.01 18.48 -31.10
C ASN A 169 6.93 18.88 -29.62
N ALA A 170 7.15 17.93 -28.69
CA ALA A 170 7.10 18.22 -27.27
C ALA A 170 8.18 19.25 -26.87
N ALA A 171 7.77 20.28 -26.12
CA ALA A 171 8.66 21.31 -25.61
C ALA A 171 9.63 20.81 -24.53
N SER A 172 9.36 19.62 -23.97
CA SER A 172 10.17 18.95 -22.95
C SER A 172 10.34 17.48 -23.30
N PRO A 173 11.55 16.93 -23.18
CA PRO A 173 11.79 15.50 -23.40
C PRO A 173 11.07 14.59 -22.37
N LYS A 174 10.56 15.15 -21.27
CA LYS A 174 9.77 14.44 -20.25
C LYS A 174 8.26 14.79 -20.29
N ALA A 175 7.76 15.22 -21.45
CA ALA A 175 6.32 15.50 -21.62
C ALA A 175 5.52 14.24 -22.02
N TYR A 176 5.96 13.07 -21.59
CA TYR A 176 5.29 11.80 -21.86
C TYR A 176 3.97 11.73 -21.12
N LYS A 177 2.94 11.23 -21.79
CA LYS A 177 1.60 11.15 -21.24
C LYS A 177 1.11 9.73 -21.23
N PHE A 178 0.61 9.28 -20.06
CA PHE A 178 -0.04 7.99 -19.91
C PHE A 178 0.86 6.81 -20.33
N THR A 179 2.14 6.85 -19.99
CA THR A 179 3.12 5.85 -20.42
C THR A 179 3.30 4.69 -19.44
N THR A 180 2.75 4.77 -18.24
CA THR A 180 2.63 3.63 -17.33
C THR A 180 1.16 3.28 -17.18
N ILE A 181 0.71 2.25 -17.91
CA ILE A 181 -0.70 1.89 -18.04
C ILE A 181 -1.00 0.64 -17.21
N PHE A 182 -2.01 0.69 -16.34
CA PHE A 182 -2.53 -0.47 -15.64
C PHE A 182 -4.06 -0.50 -15.70
N PHE A 183 -4.60 -1.67 -16.05
CA PHE A 183 -6.03 -1.83 -16.27
C PHE A 183 -6.80 -1.99 -14.96
N LEU A 184 -8.07 -1.60 -15.00
CA LEU A 184 -9.03 -1.93 -13.94
C LEU A 184 -9.45 -3.40 -14.07
N ASP A 185 -9.20 -4.19 -13.02
CA ASP A 185 -9.58 -5.60 -12.91
C ASP A 185 -11.05 -5.71 -12.44
N TYR A 186 -11.93 -6.13 -13.33
CA TYR A 186 -13.36 -6.35 -13.07
C TYR A 186 -13.72 -7.83 -12.80
N GLY A 187 -12.79 -8.63 -12.32
CA GLY A 187 -13.02 -10.05 -12.05
C GLY A 187 -12.76 -10.94 -13.26
N GLN A 188 -13.23 -12.18 -13.19
CA GLN A 188 -13.02 -13.19 -14.22
C GLN A 188 -13.51 -12.71 -15.58
N ASP A 189 -12.60 -12.63 -16.55
CA ASP A 189 -12.86 -12.15 -17.92
C ASP A 189 -13.62 -10.81 -17.95
N SER A 190 -13.39 -9.96 -16.95
CA SER A 190 -14.09 -8.68 -16.72
C SER A 190 -15.60 -8.82 -16.56
N ALA A 191 -16.09 -9.90 -15.95
CA ALA A 191 -17.54 -10.19 -15.82
C ALA A 191 -18.32 -9.13 -15.04
N ASN A 192 -17.68 -8.35 -14.17
CA ASN A 192 -18.30 -7.27 -13.40
C ASN A 192 -18.16 -5.89 -14.05
N ALA A 193 -17.74 -5.82 -15.33
CA ALA A 193 -17.64 -4.54 -16.03
C ALA A 193 -18.99 -3.81 -16.09
N ILE A 194 -18.96 -2.51 -15.75
CA ILE A 194 -20.18 -1.70 -15.59
C ILE A 194 -20.79 -1.25 -16.92
N ASP A 195 -20.01 -1.31 -18.00
CA ASP A 195 -20.40 -0.87 -19.33
C ASP A 195 -19.55 -1.53 -20.44
N GLY A 196 -19.69 -1.03 -21.66
CA GLY A 196 -18.94 -1.49 -22.85
C GLY A 196 -17.49 -1.00 -22.94
N TYR A 197 -16.98 -0.29 -21.94
CA TYR A 197 -15.61 0.24 -21.95
C TYR A 197 -14.63 -0.62 -21.16
N VAL A 198 -13.36 -0.56 -21.57
CA VAL A 198 -12.20 -0.91 -20.77
C VAL A 198 -11.71 0.37 -20.10
N TYR A 199 -11.52 0.32 -18.82
CA TYR A 199 -10.90 1.39 -18.03
C TYR A 199 -9.45 1.06 -17.72
N ALA A 200 -8.57 2.05 -17.85
CA ALA A 200 -7.19 1.93 -17.47
C ALA A 200 -6.71 3.19 -16.75
N TYR A 201 -5.92 3.00 -15.74
CA TYR A 201 -5.22 4.09 -15.06
C TYR A 201 -3.84 4.25 -15.66
N GLY A 202 -3.25 5.42 -15.47
CA GLY A 202 -1.92 5.67 -16.00
C GLY A 202 -1.19 6.78 -15.29
N LEU A 203 0.14 6.69 -15.34
CA LEU A 203 1.06 7.71 -14.86
C LEU A 203 1.78 8.36 -16.04
N ASP A 204 2.23 9.58 -15.84
CA ASP A 204 3.01 10.32 -16.83
C ASP A 204 4.51 10.19 -16.53
N ASN A 205 5.32 9.98 -17.58
CA ASN A 205 6.79 10.00 -17.55
C ASN A 205 7.49 8.94 -16.70
N ASN A 206 6.90 8.50 -15.61
CA ASN A 206 7.56 7.69 -14.59
C ASN A 206 6.57 6.69 -13.98
N TRP A 207 7.03 5.50 -13.69
CA TRP A 207 6.25 4.40 -13.13
C TRP A 207 6.18 4.40 -11.60
N ARG A 208 6.98 5.24 -10.95
CA ARG A 208 7.09 5.32 -9.48
C ARG A 208 7.18 6.77 -9.02
N SER A 209 6.90 6.99 -7.73
CA SER A 209 7.08 8.29 -7.07
C SER A 209 6.37 9.42 -7.81
N GLN A 210 5.07 9.31 -7.94
CA GLN A 210 4.17 10.30 -8.53
C GLN A 210 3.20 10.85 -7.48
N GLU A 211 2.61 11.99 -7.76
CA GLU A 211 1.56 12.60 -6.95
C GLU A 211 0.17 12.51 -7.58
N ALA A 212 0.09 12.03 -8.82
CA ALA A 212 -1.14 12.03 -9.59
C ALA A 212 -1.34 10.73 -10.38
N MET A 213 -2.57 10.22 -10.34
CA MET A 213 -3.03 9.10 -11.16
C MET A 213 -4.13 9.60 -12.10
N PHE A 214 -4.04 9.22 -13.37
CA PHE A 214 -4.98 9.58 -14.43
C PHE A 214 -5.81 8.37 -14.84
N LEU A 215 -6.98 8.62 -15.44
CA LEU A 215 -7.88 7.58 -15.92
C LEU A 215 -8.18 7.78 -17.41
N GLY A 216 -8.07 6.70 -18.17
CA GLY A 216 -8.53 6.60 -19.54
C GLY A 216 -9.56 5.49 -19.71
N ARG A 217 -10.36 5.58 -20.76
CA ARG A 217 -11.28 4.52 -21.17
C ARG A 217 -11.25 4.34 -22.68
N VAL A 218 -11.65 3.16 -23.12
CA VAL A 218 -11.73 2.83 -24.55
C VAL A 218 -12.83 1.79 -24.77
N PRO A 219 -13.62 1.82 -25.87
CA PRO A 219 -14.52 0.72 -26.21
C PRO A 219 -13.77 -0.62 -26.23
N ALA A 220 -14.36 -1.65 -25.64
CA ALA A 220 -13.68 -2.92 -25.38
C ALA A 220 -13.09 -3.59 -26.64
N GLU A 221 -13.73 -3.40 -27.80
CA GLU A 221 -13.25 -3.92 -29.08
C GLU A 221 -12.12 -3.10 -29.71
N LYS A 222 -11.79 -1.92 -29.10
CA LYS A 222 -10.82 -0.96 -29.66
C LYS A 222 -9.60 -0.69 -28.77
N VAL A 223 -9.28 -1.58 -27.85
CA VAL A 223 -8.21 -1.38 -26.85
C VAL A 223 -6.88 -1.00 -27.50
N GLN A 224 -6.53 -1.59 -28.65
CA GLN A 224 -5.31 -1.27 -29.39
C GLN A 224 -5.43 -0.07 -30.35
N THR A 225 -6.57 0.61 -30.39
CA THR A 225 -6.80 1.75 -31.29
C THR A 225 -6.62 3.05 -30.52
N ARG A 226 -5.43 3.66 -30.57
CA ARG A 226 -5.09 4.88 -29.80
C ARG A 226 -6.12 6.00 -29.98
N ALA A 227 -6.63 6.23 -31.18
CA ALA A 227 -7.59 7.28 -31.49
C ALA A 227 -8.98 7.09 -30.85
N SER A 228 -9.27 5.89 -30.31
CA SER A 228 -10.52 5.59 -29.62
C SER A 228 -10.45 5.75 -28.12
N TRP A 229 -9.30 6.11 -27.57
CA TRP A 229 -9.12 6.37 -26.15
C TRP A 229 -9.61 7.75 -25.78
N GLU A 230 -10.38 7.81 -24.71
CA GLU A 230 -10.82 9.02 -24.02
C GLU A 230 -10.24 9.08 -22.61
N PHE A 231 -9.99 10.27 -22.12
CA PHE A 231 -9.40 10.53 -20.81
C PHE A 231 -10.35 11.33 -19.92
N TYR A 232 -10.33 11.05 -18.64
CA TYR A 232 -11.12 11.79 -17.67
C TYR A 232 -10.68 13.26 -17.62
N ALA A 233 -11.64 14.16 -17.80
CA ALA A 233 -11.45 15.60 -17.86
C ALA A 233 -12.28 16.36 -16.81
N GLY A 234 -12.84 15.66 -15.83
CA GLY A 234 -13.59 16.26 -14.74
C GLY A 234 -14.94 15.61 -14.51
N THR A 235 -15.70 16.23 -13.62
CA THR A 235 -17.07 15.86 -13.29
C THR A 235 -17.98 17.03 -13.62
N SER A 236 -19.07 16.78 -14.32
CA SER A 236 -20.10 17.77 -14.62
C SER A 236 -20.90 18.15 -13.36
N SER A 237 -21.71 19.19 -13.46
CA SER A 237 -22.51 19.69 -12.32
C SER A 237 -23.52 18.69 -11.77
N ASP A 238 -23.91 17.70 -12.55
CA ASP A 238 -24.80 16.59 -12.17
C ASP A 238 -24.04 15.35 -11.65
N GLY A 239 -22.70 15.44 -11.51
CA GLY A 239 -21.86 14.37 -10.98
C GLY A 239 -21.38 13.35 -12.02
N ALA A 240 -21.74 13.50 -13.30
CA ALA A 240 -21.30 12.58 -14.34
C ALA A 240 -19.83 12.85 -14.76
N PRO A 241 -19.04 11.81 -15.12
CA PRO A 241 -17.68 12.00 -15.59
C PRO A 241 -17.66 12.64 -16.99
N VAL A 242 -16.78 13.59 -17.18
CA VAL A 242 -16.50 14.24 -18.47
C VAL A 242 -15.28 13.58 -19.10
N TRP A 243 -15.38 13.27 -20.39
CA TRP A 243 -14.34 12.58 -21.15
C TRP A 243 -13.87 13.42 -22.33
N THR A 244 -12.58 13.32 -22.64
CA THR A 244 -11.93 14.01 -23.77
C THR A 244 -11.03 13.07 -24.56
N ALA A 245 -11.02 13.19 -25.88
CA ALA A 245 -10.04 12.49 -26.73
C ALA A 245 -8.65 13.15 -26.69
N ASP A 246 -8.57 14.42 -26.27
CA ASP A 246 -7.31 15.14 -26.12
C ASP A 246 -6.64 14.81 -24.79
N ILE A 247 -5.59 13.99 -24.84
CA ILE A 247 -4.81 13.56 -23.68
C ILE A 247 -4.20 14.73 -22.88
N THR A 248 -4.03 15.90 -23.50
CA THR A 248 -3.47 17.08 -22.82
C THR A 248 -4.47 17.77 -21.89
N GLN A 249 -5.76 17.44 -22.05
CA GLN A 249 -6.86 17.96 -21.23
C GLN A 249 -7.24 17.03 -20.08
N LYS A 250 -6.56 15.87 -19.95
CA LYS A 250 -6.84 14.97 -18.84
C LYS A 250 -6.49 15.62 -17.50
N ILE A 251 -7.30 15.32 -16.49
CA ILE A 251 -7.02 15.70 -15.10
C ILE A 251 -6.88 14.46 -14.22
N PRO A 252 -6.17 14.56 -13.08
CA PRO A 252 -6.04 13.44 -12.15
C PRO A 252 -7.40 12.99 -11.59
N VAL A 253 -7.56 11.69 -11.42
CA VAL A 253 -8.66 11.09 -10.62
C VAL A 253 -8.27 10.91 -9.16
N LEU A 254 -6.98 10.84 -8.88
CA LEU A 254 -6.40 10.79 -7.54
C LEU A 254 -5.17 11.70 -7.52
N THR A 255 -5.08 12.54 -6.50
CA THR A 255 -3.88 13.31 -6.17
C THR A 255 -3.51 13.06 -4.72
N ASP A 256 -2.25 12.72 -4.47
CA ASP A 256 -1.69 12.56 -3.13
C ASP A 256 -0.27 13.13 -3.12
N THR A 257 -0.11 14.29 -2.51
CA THR A 257 1.15 15.04 -2.48
C THR A 257 2.02 14.73 -1.28
N ARG A 258 1.68 13.68 -0.50
CA ARG A 258 2.53 13.26 0.62
C ARG A 258 3.91 12.89 0.12
N LEU A 259 4.91 13.40 0.81
CA LEU A 259 6.32 13.07 0.63
C LEU A 259 6.80 12.28 1.85
N LEU A 260 7.25 11.08 1.59
CA LEU A 260 7.81 10.21 2.61
C LEU A 260 9.32 10.24 2.54
N TYR A 261 9.95 10.11 3.71
CA TYR A 261 11.39 9.95 3.87
C TYR A 261 12.27 10.97 3.13
N PRO A 262 12.74 12.02 3.83
CA PRO A 262 13.57 13.07 3.23
C PRO A 262 15.00 12.64 2.91
N VAL A 263 15.40 11.43 3.29
CA VAL A 263 16.74 10.87 3.03
C VAL A 263 16.66 9.69 2.06
N MET A 264 17.71 9.50 1.29
CA MET A 264 17.81 8.38 0.35
C MET A 264 18.15 7.09 1.10
N PHE A 265 17.43 6.01 0.79
CA PHE A 265 17.62 4.68 1.37
C PHE A 265 18.21 3.69 0.37
N GLY A 266 19.39 3.98 -0.12
CA GLY A 266 20.05 3.21 -1.16
C GLY A 266 19.83 3.75 -2.56
N PRO A 267 20.49 3.19 -3.58
CA PRO A 267 20.51 3.74 -4.94
C PRO A 267 19.13 3.70 -5.62
N ASP A 268 18.29 2.75 -5.21
CA ASP A 268 17.00 2.52 -5.87
C ASP A 268 15.83 3.26 -5.25
N CYS A 269 16.04 3.92 -4.10
CA CYS A 269 15.02 4.66 -3.37
C CYS A 269 15.45 6.11 -3.18
N PRO A 270 15.04 7.03 -4.07
CA PRO A 270 15.40 8.45 -3.97
C PRO A 270 14.80 9.09 -2.71
N PRO A 271 15.38 10.20 -2.22
CA PRO A 271 14.77 10.98 -1.16
C PRO A 271 13.43 11.60 -1.63
N TYR A 272 12.59 11.96 -0.66
CA TYR A 272 11.28 12.57 -0.92
C TYR A 272 10.40 11.74 -1.86
N GLN A 273 10.12 10.52 -1.43
CA GLN A 273 9.29 9.61 -2.22
C GLN A 273 7.83 10.03 -2.17
N GLN A 274 7.24 10.16 -3.33
CA GLN A 274 5.80 10.30 -3.51
C GLN A 274 5.13 8.92 -3.45
N VAL A 275 3.84 8.90 -3.16
CA VAL A 275 3.11 7.68 -2.76
C VAL A 275 2.28 7.06 -3.88
N ILE A 276 2.19 7.69 -5.04
CA ILE A 276 1.53 7.14 -6.21
C ILE A 276 2.56 6.48 -7.13
N ALA A 277 2.36 5.21 -7.44
CA ALA A 277 3.23 4.41 -8.30
C ALA A 277 2.42 3.44 -9.15
N GLN A 278 3.07 2.78 -10.12
CA GLN A 278 2.47 1.68 -10.89
C GLN A 278 1.93 0.63 -9.92
N GLY A 279 0.62 0.44 -9.96
CA GLY A 279 -0.08 -0.49 -9.08
C GLY A 279 -1.18 -1.23 -9.81
N GLY A 280 -2.13 -1.76 -9.07
CA GLY A 280 -3.33 -2.38 -9.61
C GLY A 280 -4.59 -1.75 -9.02
N VAL A 281 -5.60 -1.56 -9.86
CA VAL A 281 -6.95 -1.20 -9.41
C VAL A 281 -7.87 -2.38 -9.66
N THR A 282 -8.56 -2.80 -8.61
CA THR A 282 -9.45 -3.96 -8.65
C THR A 282 -10.83 -3.58 -8.13
N TYR A 283 -11.85 -4.06 -8.80
CA TYR A 283 -13.23 -3.94 -8.33
C TYR A 283 -13.56 -5.12 -7.40
N ASP A 284 -13.74 -4.80 -6.13
CA ASP A 284 -14.25 -5.74 -5.14
C ASP A 284 -15.78 -5.80 -5.28
N ALA A 285 -16.27 -6.78 -6.02
CA ALA A 285 -17.69 -6.88 -6.36
C ALA A 285 -18.59 -7.13 -5.14
N PRO A 286 -18.22 -7.99 -4.16
CA PRO A 286 -19.00 -8.13 -2.93
C PRO A 286 -19.14 -6.83 -2.13
N LEU A 287 -18.09 -6.03 -2.03
CA LEU A 287 -18.11 -4.76 -1.31
C LEU A 287 -18.54 -3.57 -2.17
N GLN A 288 -18.66 -3.75 -3.48
CA GLN A 288 -18.97 -2.69 -4.47
C GLN A 288 -18.00 -1.50 -4.37
N LYS A 289 -16.71 -1.81 -4.21
CA LYS A 289 -15.64 -0.82 -4.09
C LYS A 289 -14.53 -1.06 -5.11
N TYR A 290 -14.00 0.04 -5.62
CA TYR A 290 -12.77 0.07 -6.38
C TYR A 290 -11.62 0.25 -5.40
N ILE A 291 -10.62 -0.61 -5.45
CA ILE A 291 -9.47 -0.57 -4.54
C ILE A 291 -8.20 -0.40 -5.37
N PHE A 292 -7.46 0.67 -5.10
CA PHE A 292 -6.15 0.90 -5.69
C PHE A 292 -5.05 0.54 -4.70
N ALA A 293 -4.16 -0.35 -5.10
CA ALA A 293 -2.96 -0.69 -4.36
C ALA A 293 -1.76 0.01 -5.00
N SER A 294 -1.21 0.99 -4.30
CA SER A 294 0.00 1.72 -4.64
C SER A 294 1.14 1.40 -3.69
N TRP A 295 2.30 1.97 -3.91
CA TRP A 295 3.49 1.75 -3.09
C TRP A 295 4.47 2.93 -3.17
N SER A 296 5.31 3.01 -2.16
CA SER A 296 6.58 3.73 -2.20
C SER A 296 7.72 2.75 -1.93
N CYS A 297 8.96 3.21 -1.88
CA CYS A 297 10.07 2.32 -1.50
C CYS A 297 9.92 1.69 -0.10
N SER A 298 9.06 2.21 0.73
CA SER A 298 8.92 1.81 2.13
C SER A 298 7.50 1.56 2.58
N THR A 299 6.49 1.85 1.74
CA THR A 299 5.09 1.69 2.12
C THR A 299 4.27 0.98 1.05
N HIS A 300 3.20 0.32 1.48
CA HIS A 300 2.03 0.08 0.65
C HIS A 300 0.96 1.11 1.00
N GLU A 301 0.36 1.69 -0.02
CA GLU A 301 -0.70 2.68 0.11
C GLU A 301 -1.97 2.14 -0.54
N LEU A 302 -3.07 2.15 0.20
CA LEU A 302 -4.34 1.62 -0.29
C LEU A 302 -5.41 2.72 -0.28
N TYR A 303 -6.13 2.78 -1.39
CA TYR A 303 -7.20 3.76 -1.62
C TYR A 303 -8.46 3.05 -2.07
N GLU A 304 -9.64 3.58 -1.70
CA GLU A 304 -10.94 3.08 -2.16
C GLU A 304 -11.75 4.17 -2.83
N ALA A 305 -12.64 3.76 -3.71
CA ALA A 305 -13.62 4.64 -4.33
C ALA A 305 -14.92 3.88 -4.63
N SER A 306 -16.02 4.62 -4.77
CA SER A 306 -17.30 4.05 -5.19
C SER A 306 -17.51 4.08 -6.71
N GLN A 307 -16.64 4.78 -7.44
CA GLN A 307 -16.67 4.89 -8.90
C GLN A 307 -15.23 4.81 -9.45
N PRO A 308 -15.01 4.37 -10.70
CA PRO A 308 -13.68 4.32 -11.29
C PRO A 308 -12.93 5.67 -11.30
N TRP A 309 -13.67 6.77 -11.40
CA TRP A 309 -13.13 8.13 -11.40
C TRP A 309 -13.09 8.79 -10.03
N GLY A 310 -13.40 8.06 -8.95
CA GLY A 310 -13.40 8.58 -7.59
C GLY A 310 -14.76 9.11 -7.11
N PRO A 311 -14.81 9.96 -6.07
CA PRO A 311 -13.62 10.41 -5.32
C PRO A 311 -12.90 9.24 -4.63
N TRP A 312 -11.57 9.32 -4.59
CA TRP A 312 -10.72 8.34 -3.93
C TRP A 312 -10.43 8.75 -2.50
N ASN A 313 -10.57 7.81 -1.58
CA ASN A 313 -10.23 7.96 -0.16
C ASN A 313 -9.07 7.05 0.20
N HIS A 314 -8.15 7.54 1.00
CA HIS A 314 -7.05 6.73 1.55
C HIS A 314 -7.55 5.89 2.72
N PHE A 315 -7.14 4.64 2.84
CA PHE A 315 -7.60 3.82 3.96
C PHE A 315 -6.51 3.02 4.67
N GLN A 316 -5.36 2.85 4.08
CA GLN A 316 -4.26 2.11 4.71
C GLN A 316 -2.92 2.60 4.18
N SER A 317 -2.00 2.82 5.11
CA SER A 317 -0.58 2.92 4.86
C SER A 317 0.13 1.87 5.70
N THR A 318 0.79 0.92 5.05
CA THR A 318 1.65 -0.05 5.74
C THR A 318 3.07 0.40 5.56
N ASP A 319 3.64 1.00 6.59
CA ASP A 319 5.01 1.49 6.61
C ASP A 319 5.97 0.39 7.09
N PHE A 320 6.90 -0.01 6.22
CA PHE A 320 7.94 -1.01 6.54
C PHE A 320 9.20 -0.39 7.12
N GLY A 321 9.21 0.91 7.27
CA GLY A 321 10.40 1.68 7.65
C GLY A 321 11.25 2.06 6.43
N PRO A 322 12.21 2.94 6.62
CA PRO A 322 13.14 3.33 5.57
C PRO A 322 13.93 2.11 5.12
N LEU A 323 13.76 1.78 3.88
CA LEU A 323 14.20 0.49 3.39
C LEU A 323 15.65 0.47 2.97
N ARG A 324 16.35 -0.46 3.57
CA ARG A 324 17.00 -1.42 2.66
C ARG A 324 15.97 -2.41 2.18
N LEU A 325 15.94 -2.64 0.89
CA LEU A 325 15.23 -3.68 0.17
C LEU A 325 15.60 -5.04 0.76
N THR A 326 14.95 -5.41 1.85
CA THR A 326 15.36 -6.56 2.59
C THR A 326 14.43 -7.69 2.32
N HIS A 327 15.02 -8.69 1.89
CA HIS A 327 14.64 -10.07 1.76
C HIS A 327 13.22 -10.33 2.32
N ASN A 328 12.29 -10.73 1.45
CA ASN A 328 10.93 -11.18 1.76
C ASN A 328 9.86 -10.11 2.07
N ARG A 329 10.13 -8.84 1.87
CA ARG A 329 9.10 -7.79 1.96
C ARG A 329 8.72 -7.34 0.57
N GLY A 330 7.81 -7.88 -0.11
CA GLY A 330 7.39 -7.32 -1.40
C GLY A 330 7.05 -5.84 -1.29
N GLN A 331 7.63 -4.98 -2.12
CA GLN A 331 7.64 -3.54 -1.94
C GLN A 331 7.10 -2.75 -3.11
N TYR A 332 7.13 -3.30 -4.32
CA TYR A 332 6.76 -2.57 -5.52
C TYR A 332 5.96 -3.44 -6.49
N GLY A 333 5.36 -2.81 -7.49
CA GLY A 333 4.53 -3.49 -8.47
C GLY A 333 3.32 -4.17 -7.82
N THR A 334 2.61 -3.44 -6.95
CA THR A 334 1.49 -3.97 -6.18
C THR A 334 0.25 -4.19 -7.04
N SER A 335 -0.49 -5.25 -6.78
CA SER A 335 -1.82 -5.48 -7.34
C SER A 335 -2.66 -6.35 -6.40
N LEU A 336 -3.96 -6.39 -6.65
CA LEU A 336 -4.93 -7.19 -5.91
C LEU A 336 -5.65 -8.11 -6.91
N PRO A 337 -5.07 -9.28 -7.27
CA PRO A 337 -5.68 -10.17 -8.25
C PRO A 337 -7.10 -10.56 -7.82
N SER A 338 -8.10 -10.21 -8.62
CA SER A 338 -9.52 -10.43 -8.32
C SER A 338 -9.87 -11.90 -8.11
N LYS A 339 -9.13 -12.82 -8.73
CA LYS A 339 -9.26 -14.27 -8.53
C LYS A 339 -9.15 -14.69 -7.06
N PHE A 340 -8.48 -13.92 -6.25
CA PHE A 340 -8.19 -14.26 -4.85
C PHE A 340 -9.00 -13.45 -3.84
N ILE A 341 -9.99 -12.70 -4.29
CA ILE A 341 -10.96 -12.04 -3.41
C ILE A 341 -11.91 -13.10 -2.84
N SER A 342 -12.13 -13.08 -1.52
CA SER A 342 -13.10 -13.95 -0.89
C SER A 342 -14.54 -13.62 -1.30
N THR A 343 -15.45 -14.56 -1.12
CA THR A 343 -16.87 -14.40 -1.50
C THR A 343 -17.58 -13.26 -0.77
N ASP A 344 -17.07 -12.87 0.39
CA ASP A 344 -17.57 -11.73 1.18
C ASP A 344 -16.79 -10.41 0.91
N GLY A 345 -15.77 -10.44 0.05
CA GLY A 345 -14.91 -9.29 -0.24
C GLY A 345 -13.96 -8.90 0.88
N GLN A 346 -13.94 -9.62 1.99
CA GLN A 346 -13.20 -9.18 3.18
C GLN A 346 -11.77 -9.72 3.25
N THR A 347 -11.43 -10.71 2.45
CA THR A 347 -10.06 -11.20 2.34
C THR A 347 -9.56 -11.05 0.92
N LEU A 348 -8.49 -10.30 0.76
CA LEU A 348 -7.79 -10.09 -0.50
C LEU A 348 -6.35 -10.60 -0.38
N TRP A 349 -5.68 -10.74 -1.52
CA TRP A 349 -4.28 -11.08 -1.57
C TRP A 349 -3.52 -10.00 -2.32
N LEU A 350 -2.72 -9.24 -1.60
CA LEU A 350 -1.84 -8.23 -2.17
C LEU A 350 -0.64 -8.92 -2.80
N GLN A 351 -0.54 -8.84 -4.12
CA GLN A 351 0.65 -9.21 -4.86
C GLN A 351 1.64 -8.06 -4.79
N SER A 352 2.90 -8.37 -4.57
CA SER A 352 4.00 -7.42 -4.61
C SER A 352 5.31 -8.14 -4.87
N ASN A 353 6.34 -7.40 -5.24
CA ASN A 353 7.65 -7.99 -5.53
C ASN A 353 8.56 -7.95 -4.32
N VAL A 354 9.38 -8.97 -4.23
CA VAL A 354 10.56 -8.97 -3.39
C VAL A 354 11.75 -8.57 -4.26
N CYS A 355 12.46 -7.53 -3.89
CA CYS A 355 13.65 -7.03 -4.59
C CYS A 355 14.92 -7.37 -3.79
N CYS A 356 16.04 -7.40 -4.34
CA CYS A 356 16.53 -7.31 -5.70
C CYS A 356 17.63 -8.33 -5.91
N GLY A 357 17.58 -9.01 -7.04
CA GLY A 357 18.64 -9.90 -7.50
C GLY A 357 18.54 -11.36 -7.05
N GLY A 358 19.12 -12.25 -7.83
CA GLY A 358 19.16 -13.69 -7.55
C GLY A 358 17.79 -14.35 -7.53
N ASP A 359 17.56 -15.19 -6.54
CA ASP A 359 16.31 -15.94 -6.36
C ASP A 359 15.19 -15.14 -5.66
N SER A 360 15.37 -13.84 -5.42
CA SER A 360 14.43 -13.03 -4.66
C SER A 360 13.32 -12.39 -5.49
N TYR A 361 13.49 -12.23 -6.80
CA TYR A 361 12.42 -11.78 -7.71
C TYR A 361 11.37 -12.88 -7.85
N ARG A 362 10.25 -12.74 -7.11
CA ARG A 362 9.21 -13.78 -7.08
C ARG A 362 7.83 -13.18 -7.12
N PHE A 363 6.90 -13.90 -7.72
CA PHE A 363 5.49 -13.68 -7.49
C PHE A 363 5.19 -14.01 -6.02
N SER A 364 4.79 -13.01 -5.26
CA SER A 364 4.51 -13.17 -3.83
C SER A 364 3.16 -12.58 -3.45
N LEU A 365 2.51 -13.20 -2.49
CA LEU A 365 1.20 -12.80 -1.98
C LEU A 365 1.27 -12.60 -0.47
N ARG A 366 0.57 -11.59 0.03
CA ARG A 366 0.27 -11.40 1.45
C ARG A 366 -1.22 -11.16 1.62
N ARG A 367 -1.78 -11.61 2.73
CA ARG A 367 -3.21 -11.41 2.98
C ARG A 367 -3.48 -9.98 3.42
N LEU A 368 -4.56 -9.46 2.90
CA LEU A 368 -5.16 -8.21 3.32
C LEU A 368 -6.56 -8.52 3.82
N TYR A 369 -6.88 -8.07 5.02
CA TYR A 369 -8.19 -8.24 5.64
C TYR A 369 -8.88 -6.90 5.72
N LEU A 370 -10.07 -6.84 5.16
CA LEU A 370 -10.92 -5.66 5.13
C LEU A 370 -12.20 -5.94 5.90
N GLN A 371 -12.66 -4.98 6.67
CA GLN A 371 -13.98 -5.03 7.26
C GLN A 371 -14.72 -3.72 6.98
N PRO A 372 -15.74 -3.76 6.11
CA PRO A 372 -16.58 -2.61 5.87
C PRO A 372 -17.50 -2.37 7.06
N ALA A 373 -17.91 -1.17 7.22
CA ALA A 373 -18.87 -0.70 8.22
C ALA A 373 -18.60 -1.13 9.66
N ARG A 374 -18.72 -0.22 10.57
CA ARG A 374 -18.56 -0.51 11.98
C ARG A 374 -19.79 -1.14 12.58
N PRO A 375 -19.62 -1.97 13.61
CA PRO A 375 -20.73 -2.27 14.52
C PRO A 375 -21.32 -0.95 15.02
N SER A 376 -22.64 -0.86 15.03
CA SER A 376 -23.36 0.31 15.54
C SER A 376 -23.17 0.54 17.04
N SER A 377 -22.74 -0.48 17.75
CA SER A 377 -22.49 -0.44 19.20
C SER A 377 -21.22 -1.18 19.56
N PRO A 378 -20.36 -0.59 20.40
CA PRO A 378 -19.19 -1.26 20.95
C PRO A 378 -19.59 -2.51 21.73
N SER A 379 -18.77 -3.54 21.67
CA SER A 379 -18.91 -4.75 22.48
C SER A 379 -17.99 -4.68 23.68
N ASN A 380 -18.55 -4.86 24.88
CA ASN A 380 -17.72 -5.21 26.01
C ASN A 380 -17.30 -6.66 25.82
N GLY A 381 -16.02 -6.91 25.71
CA GLY A 381 -15.50 -8.28 25.85
C GLY A 381 -15.85 -8.82 27.24
N PRO A 382 -15.76 -10.13 27.45
CA PRO A 382 -15.82 -10.71 28.80
C PRO A 382 -14.82 -10.01 29.70
N SER A 383 -15.22 -9.68 30.93
CA SER A 383 -14.49 -8.78 31.83
C SER A 383 -13.15 -9.32 32.39
N SER A 384 -12.66 -10.42 31.86
CA SER A 384 -11.38 -11.03 32.30
C SER A 384 -10.58 -11.62 31.16
N ASP A 385 -11.09 -11.64 29.95
CA ASP A 385 -10.42 -12.30 28.84
C ASP A 385 -9.45 -11.34 28.13
N ASN A 386 -8.31 -11.88 27.73
CA ASN A 386 -7.34 -11.16 26.93
C ASN A 386 -7.89 -10.93 25.52
N LEU A 387 -8.21 -9.70 25.18
CA LEU A 387 -8.71 -9.30 23.85
C LEU A 387 -7.72 -9.63 22.71
N ALA A 388 -6.42 -9.74 23.01
CA ALA A 388 -5.41 -10.14 22.05
C ALA A 388 -5.63 -11.57 21.51
N LEU A 389 -6.37 -12.40 22.24
CA LEU A 389 -6.67 -13.81 21.88
C LEU A 389 -8.01 -13.98 21.16
N PHE A 390 -8.76 -12.91 20.94
CA PHE A 390 -10.09 -12.99 20.31
C PHE A 390 -9.99 -13.33 18.82
N PRO A 391 -10.98 -14.05 18.28
CA PRO A 391 -11.03 -14.36 16.87
C PRO A 391 -10.96 -13.09 15.99
N GLY A 392 -10.11 -13.12 14.97
CA GLY A 392 -9.90 -12.00 14.06
C GLY A 392 -8.92 -10.94 14.55
N THR A 393 -8.35 -11.07 15.75
CA THR A 393 -7.29 -10.19 16.23
C THR A 393 -6.07 -10.28 15.31
N ARG A 394 -5.50 -9.12 14.97
CA ARG A 394 -4.28 -9.01 14.15
C ARG A 394 -3.22 -8.22 14.90
N ALA A 395 -2.04 -8.83 15.05
CA ALA A 395 -0.89 -8.17 15.62
C ALA A 395 -0.29 -7.18 14.60
N ILE A 396 0.10 -6.01 15.09
CA ILE A 396 0.77 -4.97 14.32
C ILE A 396 2.04 -4.50 15.02
N SER A 397 3.03 -4.08 14.25
CA SER A 397 4.26 -3.46 14.76
C SER A 397 4.85 -2.53 13.68
N LYS A 398 5.76 -1.64 14.06
CA LYS A 398 6.43 -0.71 13.11
C LYS A 398 7.23 -1.46 12.06
N SER A 399 8.12 -2.33 12.52
CA SER A 399 8.93 -3.21 11.69
C SER A 399 9.17 -4.54 12.41
N THR A 400 9.89 -5.47 11.80
CA THR A 400 10.33 -6.70 12.42
C THR A 400 11.77 -6.99 12.04
N HIS A 401 12.48 -7.65 12.91
CA HIS A 401 13.88 -8.00 12.71
C HIS A 401 14.08 -8.83 11.43
N PHE A 402 15.24 -8.63 10.80
CA PHE A 402 15.69 -9.40 9.66
C PHE A 402 15.73 -10.90 9.91
N GLY A 403 14.98 -11.66 9.10
CA GLY A 403 15.01 -13.12 9.13
C GLY A 403 14.41 -13.74 10.39
N THR A 404 13.96 -12.94 11.32
CA THR A 404 13.14 -13.47 12.40
C THR A 404 11.75 -13.75 11.88
N LEU A 405 11.47 -14.94 12.00
CA LEU A 405 10.30 -15.70 11.75
C LEU A 405 9.02 -14.89 11.91
N CYS A 406 8.45 -14.52 10.78
CA CYS A 406 7.03 -14.33 10.62
C CYS A 406 6.19 -15.39 11.36
N GLY A 407 6.77 -16.49 11.76
CA GLY A 407 6.06 -17.62 12.32
C GLY A 407 5.22 -17.34 13.56
N ARG A 408 5.52 -16.29 14.32
CA ARG A 408 4.78 -15.98 15.55
C ARG A 408 4.06 -14.64 15.52
N LEU A 409 4.63 -13.60 14.94
CA LEU A 409 3.92 -12.35 14.70
C LEU A 409 2.84 -12.48 13.61
N CYS A 410 2.99 -13.44 12.71
CA CYS A 410 1.96 -13.79 11.73
C CYS A 410 0.89 -14.74 12.28
N SER A 411 1.00 -15.19 13.50
CA SER A 411 0.04 -16.09 14.14
C SER A 411 -0.99 -15.37 15.01
N ASP A 412 -1.22 -14.08 14.76
CA ASP A 412 -2.26 -13.31 15.43
C ASP A 412 -2.06 -13.02 16.94
N GLN A 413 -0.90 -13.30 17.50
CA GLN A 413 -0.70 -13.16 18.95
C GLN A 413 0.73 -12.71 19.28
N LEU A 414 0.89 -11.52 19.85
CA LEU A 414 2.08 -11.09 20.57
C LEU A 414 2.07 -11.66 22.01
N ASP A 415 1.61 -12.89 22.14
CA ASP A 415 1.63 -13.66 23.38
C ASP A 415 2.20 -15.04 23.05
N SER A 416 3.48 -15.22 23.34
CA SER A 416 4.14 -16.47 23.06
C SER A 416 3.79 -17.57 24.07
N GLY A 417 3.16 -17.23 25.20
CA GLY A 417 2.97 -18.15 26.32
C GLY A 417 4.29 -18.70 26.91
N ASN A 418 5.44 -18.22 26.40
CA ASN A 418 6.77 -18.65 26.80
C ASN A 418 7.60 -17.45 27.26
N ALA A 419 7.92 -17.42 28.54
CA ALA A 419 8.63 -16.32 29.20
C ALA A 419 10.01 -16.00 28.64
N THR A 420 10.55 -16.81 27.74
CA THR A 420 11.90 -16.63 27.16
C THR A 420 11.89 -16.29 25.67
N VAL A 421 10.74 -16.23 25.04
CA VAL A 421 10.63 -15.85 23.62
C VAL A 421 10.58 -14.33 23.51
N SER A 422 11.40 -13.78 22.64
CA SER A 422 11.53 -12.36 22.39
C SER A 422 11.48 -12.09 20.90
N GLU A 423 10.70 -11.10 20.52
CA GLU A 423 10.72 -10.51 19.20
C GLU A 423 11.28 -9.10 19.30
N ASP A 424 11.97 -8.64 18.27
CA ASP A 424 12.40 -7.26 18.15
C ASP A 424 12.13 -6.73 16.74
N ASP A 425 12.15 -5.43 16.60
CA ASP A 425 11.90 -4.76 15.34
C ASP A 425 13.14 -4.05 14.78
N TYR A 426 14.31 -4.55 15.15
CA TYR A 426 15.57 -4.09 14.57
C TYR A 426 15.58 -4.26 13.05
N ASP A 427 15.86 -3.18 12.33
CA ASP A 427 15.87 -3.12 10.87
C ASP A 427 17.02 -2.27 10.31
N GLU A 428 18.03 -2.01 11.13
CA GLU A 428 19.21 -1.18 10.81
C GLU A 428 18.88 0.29 10.53
N GLN A 429 17.67 0.76 10.85
CA GLN A 429 17.22 2.11 10.56
C GLN A 429 17.11 2.97 11.82
N VAL A 430 17.33 4.26 11.65
CA VAL A 430 17.06 5.25 12.70
C VAL A 430 15.57 5.53 12.73
N LYS A 431 14.90 5.03 13.77
CA LYS A 431 13.47 5.26 13.96
C LYS A 431 13.22 6.38 14.98
N THR A 432 12.31 7.27 14.67
CA THR A 432 11.84 8.32 15.59
C THR A 432 10.66 7.85 16.45
N SER A 433 9.95 6.81 16.02
CA SER A 433 8.87 6.18 16.77
C SER A 433 8.81 4.70 16.43
N ASP A 434 8.34 3.92 17.40
CA ASP A 434 8.23 2.49 17.33
C ASP A 434 7.01 2.00 18.09
N TRP A 435 6.36 0.90 17.67
CA TRP A 435 5.14 0.43 18.32
C TRP A 435 4.90 -1.07 18.15
N TRP A 436 4.14 -1.60 19.12
CA TRP A 436 3.56 -2.93 19.12
C TRP A 436 2.08 -2.83 19.47
N GLY A 437 1.20 -3.60 18.80
CA GLY A 437 -0.22 -3.49 19.05
C GLY A 437 -1.08 -4.53 18.35
N TYR A 438 -2.39 -4.30 18.42
CA TYR A 438 -3.42 -5.12 17.78
C TYR A 438 -4.46 -4.26 17.10
N ILE A 439 -5.10 -4.84 16.08
CA ILE A 439 -6.38 -4.37 15.53
C ILE A 439 -7.40 -5.51 15.52
N TRP A 440 -8.66 -5.15 15.67
CA TRP A 440 -9.78 -6.09 15.78
C TRP A 440 -10.84 -5.84 14.72
N PRO A 441 -11.65 -6.86 14.38
CA PRO A 441 -12.77 -6.71 13.45
C PRO A 441 -13.95 -5.92 14.03
N GLN A 442 -13.93 -5.54 15.29
CA GLN A 442 -14.97 -4.77 15.95
C GLN A 442 -14.40 -3.88 17.05
N VAL A 443 -15.19 -2.91 17.49
CA VAL A 443 -14.84 -1.99 18.56
C VAL A 443 -15.01 -2.66 19.92
N TYR A 444 -13.97 -2.60 20.76
CA TYR A 444 -13.98 -3.06 22.14
C TYR A 444 -13.77 -1.91 23.13
N ASN A 445 -14.25 -2.08 24.35
CA ASN A 445 -13.81 -1.26 25.47
C ASN A 445 -12.49 -1.81 26.01
N ILE A 446 -11.55 -0.92 26.31
CA ILE A 446 -10.21 -1.26 26.77
C ILE A 446 -9.92 -0.38 27.98
N ASN A 447 -9.39 -0.95 29.05
CA ASN A 447 -8.91 -0.17 30.21
C ASN A 447 -7.60 -0.69 30.80
N GLN A 448 -7.02 -1.75 30.23
CA GLN A 448 -5.71 -2.21 30.65
C GLN A 448 -4.93 -2.80 29.48
N VAL A 449 -3.65 -2.43 29.39
CA VAL A 449 -2.68 -3.04 28.47
C VAL A 449 -1.50 -3.54 29.30
N VAL A 450 -1.11 -4.79 29.12
CA VAL A 450 0.02 -5.42 29.80
C VAL A 450 1.12 -5.70 28.78
N TYR A 451 2.24 -5.03 28.97
CA TYR A 451 3.40 -5.16 28.10
C TYR A 451 4.55 -5.83 28.83
N THR A 452 5.01 -6.95 28.31
CA THR A 452 6.22 -7.60 28.79
C THR A 452 7.32 -7.38 27.76
N THR A 453 8.41 -6.78 28.18
CA THR A 453 9.58 -6.51 27.34
C THR A 453 10.18 -7.81 26.81
N GLY A 454 10.80 -7.75 25.65
CA GLY A 454 11.66 -8.83 25.16
C GLY A 454 13.07 -8.74 25.71
N THR A 455 14.03 -9.24 24.95
CA THR A 455 15.45 -9.16 25.30
C THR A 455 15.94 -7.71 25.19
N MET A 456 16.61 -7.23 26.24
CA MET A 456 17.37 -5.98 26.17
C MET A 456 18.75 -6.25 25.61
N PHE A 457 19.13 -5.51 24.59
CA PHE A 457 20.43 -5.60 23.93
C PHE A 457 21.29 -4.39 24.31
N PRO A 458 22.63 -4.46 24.20
CA PRO A 458 23.49 -3.31 24.47
C PRO A 458 23.18 -2.07 23.61
N ASN A 459 22.57 -2.28 22.44
CA ASN A 459 22.30 -1.25 21.44
C ASN A 459 20.81 -0.96 21.21
N GLY A 460 19.87 -1.55 21.98
CA GLY A 460 18.45 -1.32 21.83
C GLY A 460 17.56 -2.32 22.57
N GLY A 461 16.27 -2.27 22.30
CA GLY A 461 15.27 -3.16 22.89
C GLY A 461 14.27 -2.45 23.82
N TRP A 462 14.40 -1.15 24.06
CA TRP A 462 13.57 -0.38 25.00
C TRP A 462 13.04 0.91 24.38
N TYR A 463 12.04 1.51 25.02
CA TYR A 463 11.61 2.88 24.75
C TYR A 463 12.41 3.87 25.57
N GLN A 464 12.93 4.93 24.94
CA GLN A 464 13.72 5.96 25.65
C GLN A 464 12.94 7.26 25.89
N ALA A 465 11.86 7.50 25.17
CA ALA A 465 11.02 8.69 25.32
C ALA A 465 9.62 8.47 24.73
N GLU A 466 8.70 9.37 25.05
CA GLU A 466 7.36 9.49 24.47
C GLU A 466 6.52 8.22 24.55
N LEU A 467 6.73 7.42 25.60
CA LEU A 467 5.99 6.17 25.77
C LEU A 467 4.51 6.44 26.08
N ALA A 468 3.63 6.01 25.18
CA ALA A 468 2.20 6.24 25.25
C ALA A 468 1.41 4.98 24.85
N VAL A 469 0.14 4.94 25.25
CA VAL A 469 -0.84 4.02 24.70
C VAL A 469 -1.74 4.79 23.74
N GLN A 470 -1.88 4.28 22.55
CA GLN A 470 -2.83 4.77 21.56
C GLN A 470 -3.93 3.75 21.32
N VAL A 471 -5.14 4.24 21.13
CA VAL A 471 -6.30 3.45 20.74
C VAL A 471 -6.76 3.91 19.37
N ARG A 472 -7.13 2.95 18.52
CA ARG A 472 -7.60 3.24 17.17
C ARG A 472 -9.07 3.60 17.21
N GLN A 473 -9.37 4.82 16.73
CA GLN A 473 -10.72 5.36 16.63
C GLN A 473 -10.87 6.06 15.28
N ASN A 474 -11.99 5.85 14.61
CA ASN A 474 -12.24 6.46 13.29
C ASN A 474 -11.05 6.32 12.31
N PHE A 475 -10.43 5.12 12.27
CA PHE A 475 -9.24 4.77 11.48
C PHE A 475 -7.94 5.48 11.89
N GLY A 476 -7.99 6.45 12.80
CA GLY A 476 -6.84 7.16 13.33
C GLY A 476 -6.37 6.60 14.68
N TRP A 477 -5.09 6.73 14.97
CA TRP A 477 -4.52 6.43 16.27
C TRP A 477 -4.59 7.69 17.15
N VAL A 478 -5.17 7.55 18.35
CA VAL A 478 -5.38 8.65 19.29
C VAL A 478 -4.70 8.30 20.61
N ASP A 479 -3.93 9.24 21.16
CA ASP A 479 -3.33 9.08 22.48
C ASP A 479 -4.42 8.97 23.55
N VAL A 480 -4.26 8.01 24.47
CA VAL A 480 -5.17 7.87 25.60
C VAL A 480 -4.64 8.74 26.75
N PRO A 481 -5.36 9.78 27.16
CA PRO A 481 -4.94 10.61 28.27
C PRO A 481 -5.12 9.87 29.61
N GLY A 482 -4.32 10.23 30.62
CA GLY A 482 -4.49 9.73 31.99
C GLY A 482 -4.04 8.28 32.20
N VAL A 483 -3.21 7.75 31.32
CA VAL A 483 -2.61 6.41 31.47
C VAL A 483 -1.65 6.40 32.64
N THR A 484 -1.76 5.39 33.50
CA THR A 484 -0.79 5.10 34.57
C THR A 484 -0.06 3.81 34.32
N VAL A 485 1.24 3.74 34.64
CA VAL A 485 2.09 2.59 34.39
C VAL A 485 2.63 2.03 35.70
N THR A 486 2.52 0.73 35.88
CA THR A 486 3.00 0.05 37.09
C THR A 486 3.79 -1.23 36.72
N PRO A 487 5.04 -1.40 37.18
CA PRO A 487 5.90 -0.35 37.76
C PRO A 487 6.18 0.78 36.75
N SER A 488 6.70 1.91 37.22
CA SER A 488 7.10 3.00 36.30
C SER A 488 8.12 2.51 35.30
N TYR A 489 7.84 2.77 34.01
CA TYR A 489 8.77 2.39 32.94
C TYR A 489 9.98 3.34 32.94
N PRO A 490 11.23 2.84 32.99
CA PRO A 490 12.40 3.68 33.25
C PRO A 490 12.90 4.50 32.05
N LEU A 491 12.35 4.32 30.87
CA LEU A 491 12.77 4.98 29.61
C LEU A 491 14.28 4.86 29.33
N SER A 492 14.84 3.71 29.64
CA SER A 492 16.28 3.41 29.49
C SER A 492 16.50 1.91 29.31
N GLY A 493 17.74 1.50 29.01
CA GLY A 493 18.14 0.09 28.97
C GLY A 493 17.91 -0.68 30.27
N ASN A 494 17.60 0.01 31.38
CA ASN A 494 17.22 -0.61 32.64
C ASN A 494 15.75 -1.06 32.70
N ALA A 495 15.00 -0.96 31.60
CA ALA A 495 13.65 -1.53 31.52
C ALA A 495 13.62 -3.05 31.82
N GLY A 496 14.76 -3.71 31.69
CA GLY A 496 14.93 -5.13 32.01
C GLY A 496 14.36 -6.04 30.93
N SER A 497 15.03 -7.17 30.68
CA SER A 497 14.50 -8.22 29.81
C SER A 497 13.38 -8.97 30.51
N PHE A 498 12.32 -9.28 29.77
CA PHE A 498 11.16 -10.02 30.26
C PHE A 498 10.49 -9.40 31.49
N THR A 499 10.49 -8.07 31.57
CA THR A 499 9.87 -7.30 32.65
C THR A 499 8.48 -6.84 32.22
N THR A 500 7.50 -7.06 33.09
CA THR A 500 6.10 -6.72 32.82
C THR A 500 5.73 -5.34 33.34
N TYR A 501 5.10 -4.56 32.50
CA TYR A 501 4.55 -3.23 32.77
C TYR A 501 3.05 -3.22 32.49
N THR A 502 2.27 -2.80 33.47
CA THR A 502 0.81 -2.69 33.34
C THR A 502 0.42 -1.23 33.12
N PHE A 503 -0.19 -0.95 32.00
CA PHE A 503 -0.75 0.35 31.65
C PHE A 503 -2.25 0.32 31.97
N ASN A 504 -2.71 1.09 32.93
CA ASN A 504 -4.12 1.27 33.24
C ASN A 504 -4.62 2.55 32.56
N LEU A 505 -5.73 2.43 31.87
CA LEU A 505 -6.34 3.48 31.05
C LEU A 505 -7.74 3.80 31.58
N PRO A 506 -8.26 5.01 31.39
CA PRO A 506 -9.70 5.21 31.41
C PRO A 506 -10.39 4.30 30.40
N ASN A 507 -11.65 3.92 30.67
CA ASN A 507 -12.43 3.15 29.73
C ASN A 507 -12.44 3.81 28.35
N THR A 508 -11.83 3.15 27.37
CA THR A 508 -11.61 3.73 26.04
C THR A 508 -12.08 2.75 24.96
N TRP A 509 -12.94 3.21 24.07
CA TRP A 509 -13.46 2.43 22.98
C TRP A 509 -12.58 2.53 21.75
N GLY A 510 -12.26 1.39 21.12
CA GLY A 510 -11.52 1.36 19.88
C GLY A 510 -11.46 -0.02 19.21
N ASP A 511 -11.12 -0.03 17.95
CA ASP A 511 -10.91 -1.22 17.14
C ASP A 511 -9.41 -1.57 16.97
N GLY A 512 -8.58 -0.99 17.81
CA GLY A 512 -7.17 -1.32 17.94
C GLY A 512 -6.51 -0.62 19.11
N VAL A 513 -5.37 -1.15 19.54
CA VAL A 513 -4.53 -0.58 20.59
C VAL A 513 -3.07 -0.79 20.25
N ARG A 514 -2.23 0.16 20.59
CA ARG A 514 -0.77 0.00 20.51
C ARG A 514 -0.06 0.72 21.65
N ILE A 515 1.09 0.17 22.05
CA ILE A 515 2.11 0.90 22.78
C ILE A 515 3.04 1.52 21.76
N ILE A 516 3.32 2.81 21.90
CA ILE A 516 4.16 3.59 21.00
C ILE A 516 5.12 4.45 21.81
N GLY A 517 6.32 4.66 21.28
CA GLY A 517 7.31 5.55 21.86
C GLY A 517 8.53 5.69 20.99
N GLN A 518 9.48 6.52 21.40
CA GLN A 518 10.76 6.64 20.74
C GLN A 518 11.64 5.44 21.14
N PRO A 519 12.16 4.65 20.19
CA PRO A 519 13.04 3.53 20.50
C PRO A 519 14.42 4.02 20.98
N GLY A 520 15.03 3.25 21.89
CA GLY A 520 16.28 3.59 22.54
C GLY A 520 17.51 2.89 21.93
N GLY A 521 18.67 3.28 22.47
CA GLY A 521 19.96 2.74 22.06
C GLY A 521 20.46 3.25 20.72
N THR A 522 21.60 2.71 20.28
CA THR A 522 22.22 3.05 18.98
C THR A 522 21.61 2.26 17.82
N GLY A 523 20.83 1.24 18.11
CA GLY A 523 20.12 0.42 17.13
C GLY A 523 18.69 0.88 16.86
N TYR A 524 18.15 1.81 17.64
CA TYR A 524 16.83 2.45 17.45
C TYR A 524 15.69 1.45 17.26
N PHE A 525 15.60 0.46 18.15
CA PHE A 525 14.58 -0.58 18.09
C PHE A 525 14.04 -0.93 19.48
N THR A 526 12.90 -1.58 19.51
CA THR A 526 12.26 -2.12 20.71
C THR A 526 12.11 -3.63 20.64
N SER A 527 11.92 -4.27 21.77
CA SER A 527 11.70 -5.71 21.85
C SER A 527 10.48 -6.03 22.71
N ILE A 528 9.84 -7.14 22.41
CA ILE A 528 8.64 -7.60 23.10
C ILE A 528 8.65 -9.10 23.34
N ASN A 529 8.15 -9.51 24.51
CA ASN A 529 7.77 -10.89 24.79
C ASN A 529 6.27 -11.08 24.68
N GLN A 530 5.47 -10.16 25.26
CA GLN A 530 4.03 -10.27 25.34
C GLN A 530 3.34 -8.91 25.30
N LEU A 531 2.19 -8.84 24.64
CA LEU A 531 1.23 -7.76 24.77
C LEU A 531 -0.15 -8.36 25.00
N ALA A 532 -0.72 -8.11 26.18
CA ALA A 532 -2.09 -8.50 26.52
C ALA A 532 -2.98 -7.29 26.71
N VAL A 533 -4.25 -7.40 26.41
CA VAL A 533 -5.21 -6.29 26.43
C VAL A 533 -6.49 -6.71 27.12
N TYR A 534 -6.97 -5.92 28.05
CA TYR A 534 -8.11 -6.26 28.89
C TYR A 534 -9.12 -5.12 29.01
N PHE A 535 -10.34 -5.53 29.28
CA PHE A 535 -11.38 -4.70 29.85
C PHE A 535 -11.83 -5.28 31.17
N HIS A 536 -11.62 -4.55 32.26
CA HIS A 536 -12.14 -4.89 33.58
C HIS A 536 -13.36 -4.02 33.86
N ALA A 537 -14.53 -4.63 33.99
CA ALA A 537 -15.71 -3.91 34.43
C ALA A 537 -15.49 -3.42 35.85
N GLU A 538 -15.74 -2.13 36.11
CA GLU A 538 -15.77 -1.60 37.47
C GLU A 538 -16.83 -2.40 38.26
N ASP A 539 -16.48 -2.88 39.45
CA ASP A 539 -17.43 -3.45 40.37
C ASP A 539 -18.45 -2.37 40.73
N SER A 540 -19.65 -2.44 40.17
CA SER A 540 -20.74 -1.57 40.58
C SER A 540 -20.89 -1.69 42.10
N PRO A 541 -20.87 -0.59 42.86
CA PRO A 541 -21.09 -0.68 44.31
C PRO A 541 -22.37 -1.43 44.55
N ARG A 542 -22.27 -2.59 45.20
CA ARG A 542 -23.41 -3.48 45.52
C ARG A 542 -24.51 -2.63 46.14
N GLY A 543 -25.59 -2.44 45.39
CA GLY A 543 -26.74 -1.70 45.83
C GLY A 543 -27.14 -2.13 47.23
N LEU A 544 -27.28 -1.17 48.13
CA LEU A 544 -27.90 -1.33 49.43
C LEU A 544 -29.15 -2.20 49.28
N ARG A 545 -29.10 -3.43 49.82
CA ARG A 545 -30.28 -4.26 50.02
C ARG A 545 -31.29 -3.40 50.79
N GLN A 546 -32.34 -2.98 50.15
CA GLN A 546 -33.55 -2.54 50.84
C GLN A 546 -34.04 -3.74 51.68
N GLN A 547 -33.80 -3.61 52.98
CA GLN A 547 -34.49 -4.45 53.97
C GLN A 547 -35.99 -4.16 53.83
N GLY A 548 -36.71 -5.07 53.21
CA GLY A 548 -38.16 -5.07 53.22
C GLY A 548 -38.64 -5.14 54.68
N ARG A 549 -39.24 -4.10 55.15
CA ARG A 549 -40.09 -4.13 56.35
C ARG A 549 -41.31 -4.99 56.03
N SER A 550 -41.33 -6.16 56.62
CA SER A 550 -42.58 -6.87 56.84
C SER A 550 -43.37 -6.14 57.94
N GLY A 551 -44.55 -5.71 57.63
CA GLY A 551 -45.47 -5.10 58.59
C GLY A 551 -46.89 -5.33 58.12
N ARG A 552 -47.47 -6.35 58.71
CA ARG A 552 -48.92 -6.68 58.91
C ARG A 552 -49.85 -6.58 57.69
#